data_340cfd18ee94f0bace36023da7e23c1e
#
_entry.id   340cfd18ee94f0bace36023da7e23c1e
#
_cell.length_a   1.000
_cell.length_b   1.000
_cell.length_c   1.000
_cell.angle_alpha   90.00
_cell.angle_beta   90.00
_cell.angle_gamma   90.00
#
_symmetry.space_group_name_H-M   'P 1'
#
loop_
_entity.id
_entity.type
_entity.pdbx_description
1 polymer ?
#
loop_
_entity_poly.entity_id
_entity_poly.type
_entity_poly.pdbx_seq_one_letter_code
_entity_poly.pdbx_strand_id
1 'polypeptide(L)'
;PRFDFSQSEGVQTVEVVYPTPEVSWLGSSRNIGYDTQVIFPLQLSVDDTAGITLIGRIEIGVCRELCIPITLDLSAQLSAQAPVDLLIETARAAVPKPGAGKLTCAFSAAEDGMQLEIIVPSFELAFDHAAIELGNQRLWVDTPKLERQDRRLIVTTQIMTPTGQPMAIGRDGVTTTLFSPNGAIEYRGCLGA
;
A
#
# COMPACT_ATOMS: atom_id res chain seq x y z
N PRO A 1 3.47 -7.23 -2.63
CA PRO A 1 3.61 -7.84 -3.95
C PRO A 1 4.37 -6.92 -4.92
N ARG A 2 5.09 -7.50 -5.86
CA ARG A 2 5.72 -6.78 -6.96
C ARG A 2 5.15 -7.34 -8.27
N PHE A 3 4.78 -6.46 -9.18
CA PHE A 3 4.20 -6.83 -10.47
C PHE A 3 5.04 -6.23 -11.60
N ASP A 4 5.34 -7.04 -12.60
CA ASP A 4 6.01 -6.61 -13.83
C ASP A 4 5.19 -7.09 -15.02
N PHE A 5 4.65 -6.15 -15.78
CA PHE A 5 3.86 -6.40 -16.99
C PHE A 5 4.54 -5.82 -18.24
N SER A 6 5.82 -5.51 -18.18
CA SER A 6 6.58 -4.85 -19.24
C SER A 6 6.66 -5.64 -20.56
N GLN A 7 6.37 -6.95 -20.51
CA GLN A 7 6.38 -7.82 -21.69
C GLN A 7 5.00 -7.97 -22.35
N SER A 8 3.99 -7.24 -21.86
CA SER A 8 2.63 -7.30 -22.41
C SER A 8 2.57 -6.62 -23.79
N GLU A 9 1.71 -7.14 -24.67
CA GLU A 9 1.53 -6.64 -26.03
C GLU A 9 0.16 -5.95 -26.16
N GLY A 10 0.10 -4.80 -26.85
CA GLY A 10 -1.12 -4.01 -27.00
C GLY A 10 -1.57 -3.27 -25.74
N VAL A 11 -0.69 -3.16 -24.73
CA VAL A 11 -0.96 -2.50 -23.46
C VAL A 11 0.02 -1.33 -23.28
N GLN A 12 -0.52 -0.13 -23.01
CA GLN A 12 0.29 1.06 -22.70
C GLN A 12 0.66 1.12 -21.23
N THR A 13 -0.31 0.91 -20.35
CA THR A 13 -0.13 0.92 -18.90
C THR A 13 -0.94 -0.16 -18.22
N VAL A 14 -0.40 -0.66 -17.11
CA VAL A 14 -1.11 -1.56 -16.18
C VAL A 14 -1.06 -0.92 -14.81
N GLU A 15 -2.21 -0.61 -14.25
CA GLU A 15 -2.36 -0.18 -12.87
C GLU A 15 -2.93 -1.33 -12.04
N VAL A 16 -2.25 -1.68 -10.96
CA VAL A 16 -2.70 -2.73 -10.03
C VAL A 16 -3.53 -2.09 -8.93
N VAL A 17 -4.76 -2.54 -8.78
CA VAL A 17 -5.64 -2.11 -7.69
C VAL A 17 -5.44 -3.02 -6.49
N TYR A 18 -5.12 -2.42 -5.34
CA TYR A 18 -4.87 -3.13 -4.10
C TYR A 18 -6.11 -3.06 -3.20
N PRO A 19 -6.85 -4.16 -3.01
CA PRO A 19 -7.89 -4.20 -1.99
C PRO A 19 -7.31 -3.91 -0.61
N THR A 20 -8.16 -3.48 0.32
CA THR A 20 -7.75 -3.24 1.70
C THR A 20 -7.15 -4.50 2.32
N PRO A 21 -5.89 -4.50 2.74
CA PRO A 21 -5.28 -5.64 3.40
C PRO A 21 -5.78 -5.75 4.84
N GLU A 22 -5.60 -6.92 5.43
CA GLU A 22 -5.88 -7.19 6.82
C GLU A 22 -4.62 -7.03 7.68
N VAL A 23 -4.82 -6.61 8.92
CA VAL A 23 -3.75 -6.61 9.92
C VAL A 23 -3.85 -7.87 10.74
N SER A 24 -2.83 -8.69 10.69
CA SER A 24 -2.74 -9.97 11.40
C SER A 24 -1.44 -10.08 12.18
N TRP A 25 -1.32 -11.11 13.00
CA TRP A 25 -0.13 -11.34 13.82
C TRP A 25 0.43 -12.74 13.53
N LEU A 26 1.71 -12.78 13.25
CA LEU A 26 2.48 -14.00 13.11
C LEU A 26 3.45 -14.09 14.30
N GLY A 27 3.05 -14.81 15.34
CA GLY A 27 3.73 -14.75 16.64
C GLY A 27 3.66 -13.34 17.23
N SER A 28 4.80 -12.71 17.48
CA SER A 28 4.89 -11.32 17.97
C SER A 28 5.00 -10.28 16.84
N SER A 29 5.10 -10.71 15.60
CA SER A 29 5.29 -9.81 14.45
C SER A 29 3.95 -9.43 13.83
N ARG A 30 3.73 -8.12 13.66
CA ARG A 30 2.58 -7.61 12.93
C ARG A 30 2.78 -7.83 11.43
N ASN A 31 1.77 -8.34 10.78
CA ASN A 31 1.72 -8.51 9.34
C ASN A 31 0.56 -7.71 8.74
N ILE A 32 0.77 -7.08 7.60
CA ILE A 32 -0.27 -6.43 6.81
C ILE A 32 -0.31 -7.15 5.48
N GLY A 33 -1.40 -7.83 5.17
CA GLY A 33 -1.49 -8.70 4.01
C GLY A 33 -2.90 -9.22 3.79
N TYR A 34 -2.99 -10.35 3.10
CA TYR A 34 -4.25 -11.02 2.79
C TYR A 34 -4.18 -12.45 3.32
N ASP A 35 -5.23 -12.90 3.99
CA ASP A 35 -5.20 -14.17 4.70
C ASP A 35 -5.30 -15.37 3.73
N THR A 36 -6.43 -15.60 3.12
CA THR A 36 -6.68 -16.84 2.34
C THR A 36 -6.61 -16.60 0.84
N GLN A 37 -7.18 -15.52 0.36
CA GLN A 37 -7.30 -15.21 -1.06
C GLN A 37 -7.30 -13.71 -1.28
N VAL A 38 -6.69 -13.27 -2.37
CA VAL A 38 -6.80 -11.90 -2.84
C VAL A 38 -6.98 -11.88 -4.36
N ILE A 39 -7.80 -10.96 -4.83
CA ILE A 39 -7.92 -10.62 -6.24
C ILE A 39 -7.35 -9.21 -6.39
N PHE A 40 -6.30 -9.07 -7.19
CA PHE A 40 -5.75 -7.78 -7.60
C PHE A 40 -6.33 -7.39 -8.95
N PRO A 41 -7.35 -6.52 -9.01
CA PRO A 41 -7.85 -6.02 -10.28
C PRO A 41 -6.76 -5.25 -11.02
N LEU A 42 -6.64 -5.47 -12.31
CA LEU A 42 -5.73 -4.73 -13.17
C LEU A 42 -6.54 -3.76 -14.02
N GLN A 43 -6.16 -2.49 -13.98
CA GLN A 43 -6.70 -1.47 -14.87
C GLN A 43 -5.70 -1.24 -16.01
N LEU A 44 -6.15 -1.49 -17.24
CA LEU A 44 -5.31 -1.43 -18.43
C LEU A 44 -5.66 -0.20 -19.26
N SER A 45 -4.63 0.52 -19.73
CA SER A 45 -4.76 1.41 -20.89
C SER A 45 -4.23 0.69 -22.12
N VAL A 46 -5.00 0.64 -23.17
CA VAL A 46 -4.69 -0.11 -24.40
C VAL A 46 -4.79 0.80 -25.63
N ASP A 47 -3.96 0.56 -26.63
CA ASP A 47 -3.98 1.32 -27.89
C ASP A 47 -5.12 0.87 -28.80
N ASP A 48 -5.33 -0.45 -28.86
CA ASP A 48 -6.37 -1.09 -29.66
C ASP A 48 -6.94 -2.28 -28.87
N THR A 49 -8.20 -2.59 -29.10
CA THR A 49 -8.87 -3.73 -28.46
C THR A 49 -8.63 -5.06 -29.18
N ALA A 50 -7.91 -5.05 -30.30
CA ALA A 50 -7.56 -6.23 -31.07
C ALA A 50 -6.20 -6.80 -30.67
N GLY A 51 -6.19 -7.99 -30.07
CA GLY A 51 -4.95 -8.74 -29.84
C GLY A 51 -4.15 -8.35 -28.62
N ILE A 52 -4.81 -8.06 -27.49
CA ILE A 52 -4.13 -7.76 -26.23
C ILE A 52 -3.64 -9.06 -25.60
N THR A 53 -2.32 -9.14 -25.38
CA THR A 53 -1.70 -10.24 -24.63
C THR A 53 -1.10 -9.67 -23.35
N LEU A 54 -1.67 -10.02 -22.20
CA LEU A 54 -1.11 -9.68 -20.90
C LEU A 54 -0.08 -10.72 -20.49
N ILE A 55 1.16 -10.29 -20.28
CA ILE A 55 2.27 -11.12 -19.78
C ILE A 55 2.76 -10.49 -18.50
N GLY A 56 2.71 -11.24 -17.41
CA GLY A 56 3.06 -10.72 -16.08
C GLY A 56 3.98 -11.66 -15.31
N ARG A 57 4.89 -11.04 -14.56
CA ARG A 57 5.65 -11.68 -13.50
C ARG A 57 5.28 -11.06 -12.17
N ILE A 58 4.88 -11.88 -11.22
CA ILE A 58 4.40 -11.47 -9.91
C ILE A 58 5.31 -12.08 -8.85
N GLU A 59 5.88 -11.24 -7.99
CA GLU A 59 6.65 -11.66 -6.82
C GLU A 59 5.83 -11.35 -5.57
N ILE A 60 5.56 -12.38 -4.76
CA ILE A 60 4.80 -12.26 -3.51
C ILE A 60 5.52 -13.01 -2.39
N GLY A 61 5.31 -12.56 -1.14
CA GLY A 61 5.66 -13.32 0.04
C GLY A 61 4.45 -14.14 0.51
N VAL A 62 4.62 -15.44 0.66
CA VAL A 62 3.61 -16.31 1.28
C VAL A 62 4.11 -16.71 2.65
N CYS A 63 3.33 -16.37 3.68
CA CYS A 63 3.73 -16.48 5.08
C CYS A 63 2.84 -17.47 5.82
N ARG A 64 3.48 -18.33 6.66
CA ARG A 64 2.81 -19.14 7.69
C ARG A 64 3.56 -18.98 9.03
N GLU A 65 4.67 -19.63 9.22
CA GLU A 65 5.62 -19.42 10.32
C GLU A 65 6.82 -18.59 9.84
N LEU A 66 7.12 -18.71 8.55
CA LEU A 66 8.16 -17.99 7.83
C LEU A 66 7.57 -17.47 6.51
N CYS A 67 8.01 -16.30 6.08
CA CYS A 67 7.64 -15.77 4.76
C CYS A 67 8.59 -16.29 3.69
N ILE A 68 8.04 -16.91 2.67
CA ILE A 68 8.78 -17.46 1.52
C ILE A 68 8.43 -16.61 0.30
N PRO A 69 9.43 -16.06 -0.42
CA PRO A 69 9.18 -15.37 -1.68
C PRO A 69 8.79 -16.41 -2.75
N ILE A 70 7.74 -16.11 -3.50
CA ILE A 70 7.25 -16.91 -4.63
C ILE A 70 7.17 -16.00 -5.85
N THR A 71 7.64 -16.52 -6.99
CA THR A 71 7.47 -15.88 -8.29
C THR A 71 6.47 -16.67 -9.12
N LEU A 72 5.50 -15.97 -9.70
CA LEU A 72 4.49 -16.49 -10.59
C LEU A 72 4.61 -15.80 -11.96
N ASP A 73 4.67 -16.59 -13.02
CA ASP A 73 4.57 -16.09 -14.38
C ASP A 73 3.17 -16.38 -14.92
N LEU A 74 2.56 -15.40 -15.55
CA LEU A 74 1.24 -15.53 -16.15
C LEU A 74 1.24 -15.00 -17.59
N SER A 75 0.36 -15.58 -18.41
CA SER A 75 0.04 -15.09 -19.75
C SER A 75 -1.43 -15.28 -20.03
N ALA A 76 -2.08 -14.25 -20.55
CA ALA A 76 -3.50 -14.29 -20.89
C ALA A 76 -3.79 -13.42 -22.12
N GLN A 77 -4.59 -13.95 -23.03
CA GLN A 77 -5.19 -13.15 -24.09
C GLN A 77 -6.48 -12.53 -23.58
N LEU A 78 -6.60 -11.22 -23.73
CA LEU A 78 -7.74 -10.46 -23.23
C LEU A 78 -8.70 -10.13 -24.37
N SER A 79 -9.98 -10.15 -24.04
CA SER A 79 -11.05 -9.75 -24.95
C SER A 79 -11.86 -8.60 -24.35
N ALA A 80 -12.06 -7.55 -25.13
CA ALA A 80 -12.93 -6.43 -24.75
C ALA A 80 -14.41 -6.83 -24.57
N GLN A 81 -14.80 -8.01 -25.04
CA GLN A 81 -16.17 -8.52 -24.97
C GLN A 81 -16.38 -9.51 -23.82
N ALA A 82 -15.40 -9.67 -22.92
CA ALA A 82 -15.56 -10.53 -21.77
C ALA A 82 -16.70 -10.04 -20.85
N PRO A 83 -17.48 -10.93 -20.25
CA PRO A 83 -18.53 -10.55 -19.32
C PRO A 83 -17.91 -9.93 -18.05
N VAL A 84 -18.69 -9.09 -17.37
CA VAL A 84 -18.30 -8.53 -16.09
C VAL A 84 -18.16 -9.65 -15.05
N ASP A 85 -17.02 -9.70 -14.37
CA ASP A 85 -16.78 -10.62 -13.27
C ASP A 85 -17.04 -9.89 -11.94
N LEU A 86 -18.03 -10.39 -11.20
CA LEU A 86 -18.44 -9.79 -9.92
C LEU A 86 -17.34 -9.86 -8.85
N LEU A 87 -16.43 -10.84 -8.91
CA LEU A 87 -15.31 -10.93 -7.98
C LEU A 87 -14.31 -9.79 -8.22
N ILE A 88 -14.06 -9.45 -9.48
CA ILE A 88 -13.20 -8.31 -9.83
C ILE A 88 -13.84 -7.01 -9.38
N GLU A 89 -15.13 -6.80 -9.63
CA GLU A 89 -15.84 -5.58 -9.20
C GLU A 89 -15.88 -5.45 -7.67
N THR A 90 -16.08 -6.55 -6.96
CA THR A 90 -16.03 -6.57 -5.49
C THR A 90 -14.65 -6.18 -4.98
N ALA A 91 -13.59 -6.74 -5.56
CA ALA A 91 -12.21 -6.41 -5.19
C ALA A 91 -11.87 -4.94 -5.50
N ARG A 92 -12.35 -4.39 -6.62
CA ARG A 92 -12.21 -2.96 -6.96
C ARG A 92 -12.90 -2.03 -5.96
N ALA A 93 -14.02 -2.45 -5.42
CA ALA A 93 -14.76 -1.68 -4.42
C ALA A 93 -14.16 -1.81 -3.00
N ALA A 94 -13.35 -2.82 -2.76
CA ALA A 94 -12.79 -3.13 -1.43
C ALA A 94 -11.47 -2.37 -1.11
N VAL A 95 -11.14 -1.32 -1.83
CA VAL A 95 -9.94 -0.50 -1.58
C VAL A 95 -10.10 0.39 -0.33
N PRO A 96 -9.00 0.84 0.29
CA PRO A 96 -9.06 1.84 1.34
C PRO A 96 -9.80 3.10 0.87
N LYS A 97 -10.67 3.64 1.71
CA LYS A 97 -11.39 4.88 1.37
C LYS A 97 -10.42 6.06 1.34
N PRO A 98 -10.54 6.98 0.39
CA PRO A 98 -9.70 8.17 0.39
C PRO A 98 -9.99 9.02 1.63
N GLY A 99 -8.93 9.45 2.30
CA GLY A 99 -9.02 10.36 3.45
C GLY A 99 -9.44 11.76 3.04
N ALA A 100 -10.23 12.41 3.87
CA ALA A 100 -10.64 13.79 3.65
C ALA A 100 -9.51 14.77 4.03
N GLY A 101 -9.11 15.63 3.10
CA GLY A 101 -8.05 16.63 3.29
C GLY A 101 -6.64 16.03 3.26
N LYS A 102 -5.69 16.74 3.89
CA LYS A 102 -4.29 16.33 4.02
C LYS A 102 -3.89 16.24 5.48
N LEU A 103 -3.05 15.26 5.78
CA LEU A 103 -2.41 15.14 7.08
C LEU A 103 -1.28 16.17 7.21
N THR A 104 -0.89 16.46 8.44
CA THR A 104 0.33 17.24 8.73
C THR A 104 1.44 16.27 9.14
N CYS A 105 2.66 16.48 8.64
CA CYS A 105 3.79 15.62 8.97
C CYS A 105 5.07 16.41 9.22
N ALA A 106 5.88 15.88 10.14
CA ALA A 106 7.20 16.37 10.47
C ALA A 106 8.23 15.24 10.38
N PHE A 107 9.36 15.55 9.78
CA PHE A 107 10.54 14.69 9.79
C PHE A 107 11.59 15.29 10.70
N SER A 108 12.19 14.48 11.56
CA SER A 108 13.32 14.84 12.41
C SER A 108 14.42 13.80 12.31
N ALA A 109 15.66 14.19 12.64
CA ALA A 109 16.78 13.27 12.69
C ALA A 109 16.60 12.28 13.86
N ALA A 110 16.98 11.02 13.65
CA ALA A 110 17.02 9.97 14.66
C ALA A 110 18.38 9.27 14.59
N GLU A 111 18.68 8.39 15.57
CA GLU A 111 19.98 7.74 15.71
C GLU A 111 20.39 6.96 14.45
N ASP A 112 19.46 6.19 13.86
CA ASP A 112 19.71 5.35 12.68
C ASP A 112 18.94 5.82 11.43
N GLY A 113 18.73 7.12 11.27
CA GLY A 113 18.00 7.67 10.14
C GLY A 113 17.10 8.83 10.51
N MET A 114 15.78 8.64 10.44
CA MET A 114 14.80 9.69 10.67
C MET A 114 13.60 9.18 11.47
N GLN A 115 12.95 10.10 12.17
CA GLN A 115 11.63 9.91 12.75
C GLN A 115 10.59 10.66 11.90
N LEU A 116 9.47 10.03 11.62
CA LEU A 116 8.31 10.65 11.02
C LEU A 116 7.18 10.71 12.04
N GLU A 117 6.64 11.91 12.24
CA GLU A 117 5.43 12.15 13.00
C GLU A 117 4.33 12.63 12.05
N ILE A 118 3.15 12.03 12.14
CA ILE A 118 1.98 12.39 11.35
C ILE A 118 0.85 12.73 12.31
N ILE A 119 0.24 13.90 12.10
CA ILE A 119 -0.92 14.36 12.86
C ILE A 119 -2.16 14.18 12.00
N VAL A 120 -3.07 13.36 12.48
CA VAL A 120 -4.39 13.14 11.91
C VAL A 120 -5.39 13.99 12.69
N PRO A 121 -5.98 15.03 12.07
CA PRO A 121 -6.93 15.89 12.77
C PRO A 121 -8.27 15.16 12.97
N SER A 122 -8.91 15.41 14.10
CA SER A 122 -10.29 15.06 14.45
C SER A 122 -10.88 13.86 13.69
N PHE A 123 -10.94 12.70 14.31
CA PHE A 123 -11.50 11.50 13.69
C PHE A 123 -12.51 10.85 14.63
N GLU A 124 -13.59 10.36 14.04
CA GLU A 124 -14.65 9.67 14.75
C GLU A 124 -14.40 8.15 14.84
N LEU A 125 -13.48 7.64 14.01
CA LEU A 125 -13.19 6.22 13.90
C LEU A 125 -12.07 5.79 14.86
N ALA A 126 -12.20 4.63 15.47
CA ALA A 126 -11.16 4.01 16.26
C ALA A 126 -10.16 3.32 15.32
N PHE A 127 -9.08 3.99 14.98
CA PHE A 127 -7.97 3.37 14.27
C PHE A 127 -7.06 2.64 15.26
N ASP A 128 -6.75 1.39 14.94
CA ASP A 128 -5.93 0.52 15.78
C ASP A 128 -4.52 0.35 15.21
N HIS A 129 -4.38 0.50 13.89
CA HIS A 129 -3.12 0.30 13.19
C HIS A 129 -2.93 1.33 12.09
N ALA A 130 -1.67 1.52 11.70
CA ALA A 130 -1.30 2.31 10.54
C ALA A 130 -0.25 1.58 9.70
N ALA A 131 -0.26 1.83 8.40
CA ALA A 131 0.85 1.57 7.49
C ALA A 131 1.32 2.90 6.92
N ILE A 132 2.64 3.03 6.78
CA ILE A 132 3.26 4.19 6.13
C ILE A 132 4.13 3.66 5.01
N GLU A 133 3.87 4.15 3.81
CA GLU A 133 4.64 3.83 2.63
C GLU A 133 5.32 5.11 2.13
N LEU A 134 6.56 4.96 1.72
CA LEU A 134 7.36 6.03 1.16
C LEU A 134 7.66 5.67 -0.30
N GLY A 135 7.61 6.62 -1.20
CA GLY A 135 7.86 6.40 -2.63
C GLY A 135 9.28 5.89 -2.97
N ASN A 136 10.12 5.66 -1.96
CA ASN A 136 11.48 5.14 -2.11
C ASN A 136 11.61 3.76 -1.45
N GLN A 137 11.75 2.71 -2.26
CA GLN A 137 11.86 1.31 -1.82
C GLN A 137 13.15 0.97 -1.05
N ARG A 138 14.12 1.89 -0.96
CA ARG A 138 15.36 1.70 -0.18
C ARG A 138 15.22 2.10 1.27
N LEU A 139 14.07 2.67 1.65
CA LEU A 139 13.79 3.07 3.01
C LEU A 139 13.01 1.98 3.72
N TRP A 140 13.44 1.65 4.92
CA TRP A 140 12.69 0.78 5.80
C TRP A 140 11.88 1.63 6.78
N VAL A 141 10.59 1.39 6.83
CA VAL A 141 9.67 2.05 7.77
C VAL A 141 9.33 1.05 8.86
N ASP A 142 9.63 1.40 10.11
CA ASP A 142 9.29 0.56 11.25
C ASP A 142 7.78 0.57 11.52
N THR A 143 7.32 -0.32 12.40
CA THR A 143 5.92 -0.40 12.79
C THR A 143 5.45 0.92 13.42
N PRO A 144 4.48 1.63 12.83
CA PRO A 144 3.98 2.88 13.38
C PRO A 144 3.33 2.70 14.75
N LYS A 145 3.60 3.62 15.66
CA LYS A 145 2.92 3.76 16.96
C LYS A 145 1.82 4.78 16.84
N LEU A 146 0.68 4.49 17.43
CA LEU A 146 -0.51 5.35 17.43
C LEU A 146 -0.77 5.84 18.85
N GLU A 147 -0.80 7.16 19.03
CA GLU A 147 -1.14 7.79 20.30
C GLU A 147 -2.30 8.75 20.10
N ARG A 148 -3.30 8.68 20.99
CA ARG A 148 -4.43 9.61 20.99
C ARG A 148 -4.14 10.73 21.97
N GLN A 149 -4.13 11.95 21.46
CA GLN A 149 -3.96 13.16 22.26
C GLN A 149 -5.14 14.11 21.97
N ASP A 150 -5.98 14.34 22.96
CA ASP A 150 -7.18 15.15 22.84
C ASP A 150 -8.08 14.71 21.66
N ARG A 151 -8.14 15.52 20.60
CA ARG A 151 -8.92 15.27 19.39
C ARG A 151 -8.03 14.94 18.17
N ARG A 152 -6.82 14.47 18.40
CA ARG A 152 -5.85 14.15 17.36
C ARG A 152 -5.35 12.72 17.54
N LEU A 153 -5.05 12.07 16.42
CA LEU A 153 -4.25 10.84 16.42
C LEU A 153 -2.85 11.21 15.93
N ILE A 154 -1.85 10.89 16.75
CA ILE A 154 -0.45 11.05 16.40
C ILE A 154 0.07 9.68 15.99
N VAL A 155 0.62 9.61 14.80
CA VAL A 155 1.25 8.40 14.26
C VAL A 155 2.74 8.65 14.14
N THR A 156 3.54 7.89 14.86
CA THR A 156 5.00 8.05 14.90
C THR A 156 5.68 6.77 14.41
N THR A 157 6.68 6.91 13.55
CA THR A 157 7.50 5.79 13.11
C THR A 157 8.94 6.20 12.88
N GLN A 158 9.85 5.22 12.94
CA GLN A 158 11.24 5.38 12.53
C GLN A 158 11.40 4.96 11.06
N ILE A 159 12.23 5.69 10.34
CA ILE A 159 12.61 5.43 8.97
C ILE A 159 14.12 5.16 8.97
N MET A 160 14.50 3.92 8.75
CA MET A 160 15.89 3.56 8.58
C MET A 160 16.35 3.86 7.16
N THR A 161 17.44 4.61 7.07
CA THR A 161 18.07 4.95 5.80
C THR A 161 19.28 4.04 5.53
N PRO A 162 19.67 3.81 4.29
CA PRO A 162 20.78 2.92 3.96
C PRO A 162 22.12 3.31 4.58
N THR A 163 22.28 4.56 4.95
CA THR A 163 23.52 5.11 5.52
C THR A 163 23.42 5.41 7.03
N GLY A 164 22.23 5.23 7.63
CA GLY A 164 21.94 5.68 8.98
C GLY A 164 21.87 7.21 9.14
N GLN A 165 22.03 7.98 8.06
CA GLN A 165 22.02 9.44 8.09
C GLN A 165 20.69 10.01 7.62
N PRO A 166 20.27 11.17 8.14
CA PRO A 166 19.09 11.86 7.63
C PRO A 166 19.19 12.17 6.15
N MET A 167 18.06 12.02 5.43
CA MET A 167 17.95 12.34 4.02
C MET A 167 16.65 13.09 3.72
N ALA A 168 16.61 13.77 2.55
CA ALA A 168 15.39 14.43 2.11
C ALA A 168 14.35 13.40 1.65
N ILE A 169 13.15 13.48 2.21
CA ILE A 169 11.98 12.67 1.83
C ILE A 169 10.88 13.63 1.38
N GLY A 170 10.39 13.42 0.16
CA GLY A 170 9.27 14.20 -0.37
C GLY A 170 7.97 13.88 0.38
N ARG A 171 7.29 14.91 0.87
CA ARG A 171 6.02 14.74 1.59
C ARG A 171 4.87 14.26 0.71
N ASP A 172 4.94 14.51 -0.57
CA ASP A 172 4.02 14.03 -1.60
C ASP A 172 4.10 12.51 -1.82
N GLY A 173 5.28 11.92 -1.56
CA GLY A 173 5.51 10.48 -1.62
C GLY A 173 5.12 9.70 -0.36
N VAL A 174 4.58 10.37 0.67
CA VAL A 174 4.13 9.69 1.90
C VAL A 174 2.70 9.19 1.70
N THR A 175 2.47 7.89 1.77
CA THR A 175 1.13 7.31 1.85
C THR A 175 0.90 6.78 3.26
N THR A 176 -0.21 7.18 3.87
CA THR A 176 -0.61 6.77 5.22
C THR A 176 -1.94 6.06 5.16
N THR A 177 -1.95 4.77 5.47
CA THR A 177 -3.18 3.98 5.59
C THR A 177 -3.48 3.72 7.06
N LEU A 178 -4.66 4.14 7.50
CA LEU A 178 -5.16 3.93 8.86
C LEU A 178 -6.20 2.83 8.84
N PHE A 179 -6.01 1.82 9.69
CA PHE A 179 -6.88 0.65 9.78
C PHE A 179 -7.78 0.71 11.01
N SER A 180 -9.03 0.32 10.82
CA SER A 180 -10.03 0.13 11.86
C SER A 180 -10.79 -1.17 11.62
N PRO A 181 -11.57 -1.68 12.59
CA PRO A 181 -12.42 -2.85 12.39
C PRO A 181 -13.44 -2.71 11.25
N ASN A 182 -13.73 -1.48 10.83
CA ASN A 182 -14.72 -1.16 9.79
C ASN A 182 -14.08 -0.85 8.42
N GLY A 183 -12.79 -1.13 8.24
CA GLY A 183 -12.05 -0.90 7.00
C GLY A 183 -10.88 0.07 7.18
N ALA A 184 -10.36 0.59 6.08
CA ALA A 184 -9.20 1.47 6.08
C ALA A 184 -9.47 2.80 5.37
N ILE A 185 -8.69 3.81 5.77
CA ILE A 185 -8.66 5.14 5.12
C ILE A 185 -7.22 5.41 4.70
N GLU A 186 -7.04 5.82 3.45
CA GLU A 186 -5.73 6.15 2.88
C GLU A 186 -5.61 7.65 2.62
N TYR A 187 -4.49 8.21 3.03
CA TYR A 187 -4.09 9.59 2.76
C TYR A 187 -2.83 9.60 1.91
N ARG A 188 -2.82 10.39 0.84
CA ARG A 188 -1.67 10.57 -0.04
C ARG A 188 -1.07 11.96 0.11
N GLY A 189 0.20 12.00 0.45
CA GLY A 189 0.93 13.20 0.79
C GLY A 189 0.55 13.80 2.14
N CYS A 190 1.41 14.68 2.66
CA CYS A 190 1.16 15.44 3.86
C CYS A 190 1.69 16.87 3.75
N LEU A 191 1.18 17.78 4.57
CA LEU A 191 1.66 19.15 4.69
C LEU A 191 2.78 19.21 5.74
N GLY A 192 3.69 20.16 5.60
CA GLY A 192 4.66 20.45 6.65
C GLY A 192 3.98 20.94 7.93
N ALA A 193 4.50 20.51 9.09
CA ALA A 193 4.11 21.04 10.40
C ALA A 193 4.73 22.42 10.63
#